data_8e4a6e6a99538e01c3100138ee886cc7
#
_entry.id   8e4a6e6a99538e01c3100138ee886cc7
#
_cell.length_a   1.000
_cell.length_b   1.000
_cell.length_c   1.000
_cell.angle_alpha   90.00
_cell.angle_beta   90.00
_cell.angle_gamma   90.00
#
_symmetry.space_group_name_H-M   'P 1'
#
loop_
_entity.id
_entity.type
_entity.pdbx_description
1 polymer ?
#
loop_
_entity_poly.entity_id
_entity_poly.type
_entity_poly.pdbx_seq_one_letter_code
_entity_poly.pdbx_strand_id
1 'polypeptide(L)'
;VDVIIGASYRDYILRSNGTLFTDYDAPIEFTDMGLYAQAQKSILGGAVKLTGSMRYDKSEFFEGTVTPRIGALISLSENQNIRVSYQTGFQNPAAQDQYIGLDIGQAVLMGSSPDNVDRFNMKLRGASGNSYNVNGNQVKMNSYTLASVQAGAPVAAGDLGNVGPQNVKSFDLGYRVNGKKTALDINAYYTKWDNFISAVSVITPLYGSASTMMGMYALSQGDYKVFSYDANTDEIVNTYGVSAGFETSILNTFDLSGTYSYNKMQFENSNSDYESGFNTPENRVVLTLGSAKLAENFSFNVTAKYHDNFMWEQSGFQDAMIPAKTTFDAAMLFQLPSLNSRVKIGGTNLGGEEYFAMAGSGAIGSQFYVGFTINP
;
A
#
# COMPACT_ATOMS: atom_id res chain seq x y z
N VAL A 1 10.37 33.86 10.31
CA VAL A 1 10.66 32.41 10.38
C VAL A 1 9.69 31.80 11.37
N ASP A 2 8.95 30.82 10.94
CA ASP A 2 8.04 30.04 11.78
C ASP A 2 8.74 28.73 12.13
N VAL A 3 8.72 28.36 13.41
CA VAL A 3 9.36 27.14 13.91
C VAL A 3 8.32 26.28 14.62
N ILE A 4 8.30 24.99 14.32
CA ILE A 4 7.47 24.00 14.99
C ILE A 4 8.39 22.93 15.56
N ILE A 5 8.19 22.57 16.82
CA ILE A 5 8.89 21.48 17.50
C ILE A 5 7.82 20.56 18.08
N GLY A 6 8.01 19.26 17.97
CA GLY A 6 7.09 18.29 18.54
C GLY A 6 7.76 16.99 18.91
N ALA A 7 7.06 16.24 19.74
CA ALA A 7 7.45 14.91 20.20
C ALA A 7 6.27 13.95 20.06
N SER A 8 6.54 12.68 19.90
CA SER A 8 5.55 11.61 19.90
C SER A 8 6.06 10.42 20.71
N TYR A 9 5.16 9.78 21.42
CA TYR A 9 5.39 8.54 22.14
C TYR A 9 4.20 7.62 21.88
N ARG A 10 4.46 6.34 21.59
CA ARG A 10 3.42 5.34 21.32
C ARG A 10 3.78 4.05 22.03
N ASP A 11 2.79 3.49 22.73
CA ASP A 11 2.83 2.13 23.26
C ASP A 11 1.97 1.22 22.37
N TYR A 12 2.51 0.09 22.01
CA TYR A 12 1.81 -0.96 21.27
C TYR A 12 1.62 -2.15 22.18
N ILE A 13 0.37 -2.66 22.22
CA ILE A 13 0.02 -3.87 22.97
C ILE A 13 -0.75 -4.79 22.03
N LEU A 14 -0.14 -5.89 21.60
CA LEU A 14 -0.76 -6.87 20.72
C LEU A 14 -1.34 -8.00 21.57
N ARG A 15 -2.65 -8.22 21.40
CA ARG A 15 -3.39 -9.27 22.12
C ARG A 15 -4.30 -10.01 21.16
N SER A 16 -3.91 -11.21 20.76
CA SER A 16 -4.72 -12.09 19.93
C SER A 16 -4.94 -13.46 20.58
N ASN A 17 -4.28 -13.73 21.70
CA ASN A 17 -4.24 -15.03 22.35
C ASN A 17 -3.76 -16.12 21.38
N GLY A 18 -2.75 -15.85 20.58
CA GLY A 18 -2.18 -16.78 19.63
C GLY A 18 -3.05 -17.06 18.40
N THR A 19 -4.11 -16.26 18.15
CA THR A 19 -4.98 -16.47 16.97
C THR A 19 -4.53 -15.70 15.74
N LEU A 20 -3.69 -14.68 15.90
CA LEU A 20 -3.14 -13.88 14.83
C LEU A 20 -1.63 -13.66 15.03
N PHE A 21 -1.25 -13.24 16.24
CA PHE A 21 0.14 -12.99 16.62
C PHE A 21 0.68 -14.15 17.48
N THR A 22 2.00 -14.16 17.65
CA THR A 22 2.68 -15.15 18.50
C THR A 22 2.64 -14.80 20.00
N ASP A 23 1.57 -14.16 20.44
CA ASP A 23 1.28 -13.79 21.82
C ASP A 23 0.67 -14.97 22.63
N TYR A 24 1.26 -16.18 22.51
CA TYR A 24 0.75 -17.43 23.07
C TYR A 24 0.62 -17.37 24.59
N ASP A 25 1.64 -16.87 25.27
CA ASP A 25 1.76 -16.87 26.73
C ASP A 25 1.49 -15.50 27.36
N ALA A 26 1.80 -14.43 26.64
CA ALA A 26 1.65 -13.04 27.09
C ALA A 26 1.49 -12.09 25.92
N PRO A 27 0.86 -10.90 26.13
CA PRO A 27 0.83 -9.85 25.13
C PRO A 27 2.24 -9.47 24.63
N ILE A 28 2.33 -9.04 23.37
CA ILE A 28 3.56 -8.45 22.83
C ILE A 28 3.47 -6.95 23.02
N GLU A 29 4.44 -6.38 23.71
CA GLU A 29 4.47 -4.95 24.06
C GLU A 29 5.74 -4.34 23.51
N PHE A 30 5.64 -3.15 22.90
CA PHE A 30 6.78 -2.37 22.44
C PHE A 30 6.44 -0.90 22.28
N THR A 31 7.48 -0.04 22.22
CA THR A 31 7.34 1.40 22.22
C THR A 31 8.06 2.07 21.06
N ASP A 32 7.46 3.16 20.56
CA ASP A 32 8.09 4.07 19.61
C ASP A 32 8.12 5.49 20.16
N MET A 33 9.22 6.20 19.95
CA MET A 33 9.34 7.62 20.27
C MET A 33 9.89 8.41 19.08
N GLY A 34 9.46 9.67 18.96
CA GLY A 34 9.94 10.56 17.92
C GLY A 34 10.04 12.00 18.38
N LEU A 35 11.04 12.71 17.86
CA LEU A 35 11.25 14.15 18.04
C LEU A 35 11.37 14.78 16.67
N TYR A 36 10.75 15.95 16.46
CA TYR A 36 10.90 16.67 15.21
C TYR A 36 11.00 18.17 15.41
N ALA A 37 11.69 18.80 14.47
CA ALA A 37 11.73 20.25 14.32
C ALA A 37 11.51 20.61 12.86
N GLN A 38 10.74 21.66 12.61
CA GLN A 38 10.50 22.23 11.30
C GLN A 38 10.66 23.73 11.36
N ALA A 39 11.33 24.30 10.36
CA ALA A 39 11.44 25.74 10.16
C ALA A 39 10.92 26.11 8.77
N GLN A 40 10.23 27.25 8.69
CA GLN A 40 9.70 27.78 7.46
C GLN A 40 10.01 29.26 7.34
N LYS A 41 10.42 29.69 6.13
CA LYS A 41 10.74 31.09 5.84
C LYS A 41 10.29 31.48 4.45
N SER A 42 9.59 32.62 4.36
CA SER A 42 9.32 33.29 3.10
C SER A 42 10.45 34.26 2.77
N ILE A 43 10.90 34.24 1.53
CA ILE A 43 11.96 35.11 0.97
C ILE A 43 11.48 35.75 -0.33
N LEU A 44 12.24 36.66 -0.90
CA LEU A 44 11.93 37.37 -2.15
C LEU A 44 10.51 38.00 -2.14
N GLY A 45 10.20 38.72 -1.04
CA GLY A 45 8.89 39.37 -0.92
C GLY A 45 7.70 38.37 -0.81
N GLY A 46 7.95 37.14 -0.44
CA GLY A 46 6.91 36.11 -0.34
C GLY A 46 6.81 35.20 -1.58
N ALA A 47 7.53 35.51 -2.65
CA ALA A 47 7.49 34.72 -3.88
C ALA A 47 8.07 33.30 -3.68
N VAL A 48 8.97 33.11 -2.73
CA VAL A 48 9.52 31.78 -2.41
C VAL A 48 9.34 31.48 -0.92
N LYS A 49 8.74 30.33 -0.62
CA LYS A 49 8.55 29.80 0.71
C LYS A 49 9.38 28.54 0.87
N LEU A 50 10.39 28.60 1.70
CA LEU A 50 11.27 27.47 2.01
C LEU A 50 10.79 26.77 3.29
N THR A 51 10.83 25.47 3.30
CA THR A 51 10.53 24.62 4.46
C THR A 51 11.64 23.61 4.62
N GLY A 52 12.20 23.51 5.82
CA GLY A 52 13.15 22.47 6.20
C GLY A 52 12.65 21.77 7.45
N SER A 53 12.76 20.47 7.54
CA SER A 53 12.44 19.72 8.74
C SER A 53 13.41 18.57 8.95
N MET A 54 13.55 18.17 10.21
CA MET A 54 14.31 17.02 10.63
C MET A 54 13.52 16.29 11.70
N ARG A 55 13.46 14.97 11.58
CA ARG A 55 12.80 14.11 12.57
C ARG A 55 13.75 12.99 12.97
N TYR A 56 13.79 12.69 14.26
CA TYR A 56 14.44 11.53 14.83
C TYR A 56 13.38 10.60 15.39
N ASP A 57 13.41 9.33 15.02
CA ASP A 57 12.53 8.30 15.52
C ASP A 57 13.34 7.13 16.05
N LYS A 58 12.88 6.55 17.16
CA LYS A 58 13.47 5.37 17.80
C LYS A 58 12.37 4.42 18.19
N SER A 59 12.43 3.19 17.67
CA SER A 59 11.65 2.05 18.14
C SER A 59 12.47 1.24 19.14
N GLU A 60 11.79 0.49 19.99
CA GLU A 60 12.45 -0.40 20.95
C GLU A 60 13.34 -1.43 20.27
N PHE A 61 12.88 -2.00 19.15
CA PHE A 61 13.56 -3.08 18.45
C PHE A 61 14.51 -2.62 17.33
N PHE A 62 14.36 -1.39 16.85
CA PHE A 62 15.15 -0.90 15.72
C PHE A 62 16.01 0.29 16.12
N GLU A 63 17.12 0.47 15.41
CA GLU A 63 18.00 1.61 15.63
C GLU A 63 17.29 2.94 15.30
N GLY A 64 17.74 4.02 15.97
CA GLY A 64 17.20 5.36 15.76
C GLY A 64 17.53 5.88 14.37
N THR A 65 16.53 6.46 13.71
CA THR A 65 16.65 6.98 12.33
C THR A 65 16.37 8.47 12.29
N VAL A 66 17.20 9.21 11.54
CA VAL A 66 17.03 10.64 11.27
C VAL A 66 16.54 10.84 9.84
N THR A 67 15.43 11.56 9.69
CA THR A 67 14.78 11.82 8.40
C THR A 67 14.69 13.31 8.10
N PRO A 68 15.64 13.87 7.31
CA PRO A 68 15.57 15.24 6.81
C PRO A 68 14.57 15.39 5.63
N ARG A 69 13.96 16.57 5.56
CA ARG A 69 13.14 17.03 4.45
C ARG A 69 13.44 18.50 4.13
N ILE A 70 13.50 18.82 2.85
CA ILE A 70 13.57 20.20 2.36
C ILE A 70 12.54 20.38 1.24
N GLY A 71 11.89 21.52 1.21
CA GLY A 71 10.93 21.86 0.17
C GLY A 71 10.91 23.36 -0.13
N ALA A 72 10.52 23.67 -1.34
CA ALA A 72 10.31 25.03 -1.81
C ALA A 72 8.94 25.13 -2.51
N LEU A 73 8.19 26.17 -2.16
CA LEU A 73 7.04 26.63 -2.91
C LEU A 73 7.42 27.96 -3.58
N ILE A 74 7.38 27.98 -4.91
CA ILE A 74 7.74 29.12 -5.74
C ILE A 74 6.44 29.66 -6.39
N SER A 75 5.99 30.84 -5.96
CA SER A 75 4.85 31.50 -6.54
C SER A 75 5.30 32.29 -7.77
N LEU A 76 4.91 31.83 -8.95
CA LEU A 76 5.19 32.50 -10.23
C LEU A 76 4.25 33.70 -10.44
N SER A 77 3.02 33.60 -9.91
CA SER A 77 2.00 34.63 -9.85
C SER A 77 1.03 34.29 -8.71
N GLU A 78 0.02 35.14 -8.47
CA GLU A 78 -1.04 34.89 -7.49
C GLU A 78 -1.76 33.55 -7.69
N ASN A 79 -1.80 33.07 -8.92
CA ASN A 79 -2.56 31.89 -9.33
C ASN A 79 -1.69 30.72 -9.79
N GLN A 80 -0.35 30.85 -9.76
CA GLN A 80 0.55 29.83 -10.27
C GLN A 80 1.68 29.57 -9.29
N ASN A 81 1.95 28.31 -9.02
CA ASN A 81 3.07 27.92 -8.19
C ASN A 81 3.74 26.63 -8.67
N ILE A 82 5.03 26.53 -8.37
CA ILE A 82 5.83 25.33 -8.50
C ILE A 82 6.17 24.86 -7.08
N ARG A 83 6.08 23.56 -6.86
CA ARG A 83 6.49 22.88 -5.62
C ARG A 83 7.63 21.94 -5.95
N VAL A 84 8.69 22.00 -5.18
CA VAL A 84 9.82 21.06 -5.26
C VAL A 84 10.08 20.57 -3.86
N SER A 85 10.22 19.27 -3.67
CA SER A 85 10.66 18.72 -2.40
C SER A 85 11.59 17.53 -2.56
N TYR A 86 12.51 17.41 -1.63
CA TYR A 86 13.31 16.22 -1.40
C TYR A 86 13.14 15.80 0.05
N GLN A 87 12.89 14.54 0.28
CA GLN A 87 12.70 13.99 1.60
C GLN A 87 13.31 12.60 1.71
N THR A 88 13.81 12.32 2.90
CA THR A 88 14.07 10.95 3.30
C THR A 88 13.01 10.52 4.29
N GLY A 89 12.78 9.23 4.39
CA GLY A 89 11.84 8.63 5.32
C GLY A 89 12.26 7.21 5.63
N PHE A 90 11.59 6.61 6.57
CA PHE A 90 11.67 5.18 6.85
C PHE A 90 10.28 4.68 7.24
N GLN A 91 10.11 3.39 7.16
CA GLN A 91 8.91 2.71 7.65
C GLN A 91 9.37 1.50 8.47
N ASN A 92 8.99 1.48 9.74
CA ASN A 92 9.13 0.27 10.54
C ASN A 92 8.18 -0.81 9.97
N PRO A 93 8.55 -2.08 10.04
CA PRO A 93 7.64 -3.17 9.71
C PRO A 93 6.34 -3.03 10.50
N ALA A 94 5.20 -3.34 9.87
CA ALA A 94 3.93 -3.38 10.57
C ALA A 94 3.93 -4.45 11.66
N ALA A 95 3.01 -4.38 12.62
CA ALA A 95 2.91 -5.41 13.67
C ALA A 95 2.70 -6.81 13.10
N GLN A 96 2.05 -6.92 11.94
CA GLN A 96 1.90 -8.19 11.24
C GLN A 96 3.23 -8.69 10.67
N ASP A 97 3.98 -7.83 9.97
CA ASP A 97 5.30 -8.20 9.42
C ASP A 97 6.27 -8.64 10.52
N GLN A 98 6.06 -8.13 11.73
CA GLN A 98 6.90 -8.47 12.88
C GLN A 98 6.44 -9.75 13.60
N TYR A 99 5.12 -9.93 13.83
CA TYR A 99 4.62 -10.87 14.84
C TYR A 99 3.51 -11.81 14.38
N ILE A 100 3.10 -11.79 13.11
CA ILE A 100 2.07 -12.72 12.64
C ILE A 100 2.53 -14.17 12.82
N GLY A 101 1.60 -15.04 13.24
CA GLY A 101 1.77 -16.49 13.33
C GLY A 101 0.45 -17.17 13.04
N LEU A 102 0.06 -17.29 11.75
CA LEU A 102 -1.27 -17.70 11.33
C LEU A 102 -1.24 -18.78 10.26
N ASP A 103 -1.79 -19.95 10.54
CA ASP A 103 -2.05 -21.00 9.54
C ASP A 103 -3.38 -20.71 8.83
N ILE A 104 -3.33 -20.35 7.56
CA ILE A 104 -4.50 -20.11 6.70
C ILE A 104 -4.86 -21.35 5.85
N GLY A 105 -4.27 -22.50 6.16
CA GLY A 105 -4.48 -23.78 5.49
C GLY A 105 -3.58 -23.97 4.26
N GLN A 106 -3.57 -23.03 3.32
CA GLN A 106 -2.73 -23.08 2.12
C GLN A 106 -1.27 -22.68 2.42
N ALA A 107 -1.07 -21.76 3.34
CA ALA A 107 0.22 -21.31 3.81
C ALA A 107 0.15 -20.95 5.30
N VAL A 108 1.33 -20.83 5.91
CA VAL A 108 1.50 -20.24 7.24
C VAL A 108 2.13 -18.87 7.06
N LEU A 109 1.47 -17.83 7.55
CA LEU A 109 2.01 -16.48 7.58
C LEU A 109 2.90 -16.34 8.81
N MET A 110 4.13 -15.88 8.63
CA MET A 110 5.09 -15.73 9.70
C MET A 110 5.83 -14.40 9.62
N GLY A 111 5.56 -13.55 10.60
CA GLY A 111 6.36 -12.35 10.85
C GLY A 111 7.76 -12.71 11.37
N SER A 112 8.73 -11.87 11.13
CA SER A 112 10.13 -12.24 11.32
C SER A 112 10.95 -11.23 12.12
N SER A 113 10.35 -10.50 13.07
CA SER A 113 11.16 -9.76 14.04
C SER A 113 12.08 -10.74 14.81
N PRO A 114 13.25 -10.30 15.28
CA PRO A 114 14.21 -11.20 15.93
C PRO A 114 13.60 -12.00 17.06
N ASP A 115 12.82 -11.39 17.92
CA ASP A 115 12.15 -12.06 19.04
C ASP A 115 10.95 -12.92 18.59
N ASN A 116 10.31 -12.61 17.46
CA ASN A 116 9.23 -13.46 16.93
C ASN A 116 9.73 -14.79 16.40
N VAL A 117 10.92 -14.82 15.81
CA VAL A 117 11.55 -16.08 15.37
C VAL A 117 11.74 -17.05 16.54
N ASP A 118 12.04 -16.51 17.73
CA ASP A 118 12.18 -17.32 18.95
C ASP A 118 10.81 -17.66 19.58
N ARG A 119 9.81 -16.80 19.47
CA ARG A 119 8.43 -17.02 19.96
C ARG A 119 7.67 -18.02 19.11
N PHE A 120 7.84 -17.97 17.78
CA PHE A 120 7.06 -18.78 16.87
C PHE A 120 7.26 -20.27 17.12
N ASN A 121 6.16 -20.95 17.47
CA ASN A 121 6.12 -22.40 17.66
C ASN A 121 4.70 -22.88 17.34
N MET A 122 4.57 -23.58 16.21
CA MET A 122 3.27 -24.03 15.73
C MET A 122 3.26 -25.54 15.50
N LYS A 123 2.20 -26.21 15.94
CA LYS A 123 1.98 -27.62 15.67
C LYS A 123 1.28 -27.79 14.32
N LEU A 124 2.00 -28.26 13.32
CA LEU A 124 1.54 -28.42 11.95
C LEU A 124 1.39 -29.91 11.60
N ARG A 125 0.38 -30.22 10.78
CA ARG A 125 0.11 -31.58 10.32
C ARG A 125 0.66 -31.77 8.91
N GLY A 126 1.43 -32.84 8.73
CA GLY A 126 1.93 -33.29 7.43
C GLY A 126 0.93 -34.18 6.66
N ALA A 127 1.23 -34.45 5.39
CA ALA A 127 0.44 -35.37 4.56
C ALA A 127 0.48 -36.81 5.06
N SER A 128 1.55 -37.23 5.76
CA SER A 128 1.62 -38.54 6.44
C SER A 128 0.60 -38.71 7.58
N GLY A 129 -0.09 -37.61 7.96
CA GLY A 129 -1.02 -37.59 9.06
C GLY A 129 -0.38 -37.31 10.43
N ASN A 130 0.94 -37.26 10.51
CA ASN A 130 1.69 -36.91 11.71
C ASN A 130 1.66 -35.41 11.95
N SER A 131 1.82 -35.02 13.21
CA SER A 131 1.95 -33.60 13.60
C SER A 131 3.35 -33.35 14.12
N TYR A 132 3.89 -32.20 13.73
CA TYR A 132 5.24 -31.75 14.06
C TYR A 132 5.20 -30.36 14.66
N ASN A 133 6.06 -30.08 15.64
CA ASN A 133 6.26 -28.73 16.13
C ASN A 133 7.30 -28.05 15.26
N VAL A 134 6.92 -26.96 14.62
CA VAL A 134 7.78 -26.13 13.77
C VAL A 134 8.03 -24.82 14.49
N ASN A 135 9.29 -24.50 14.73
CA ASN A 135 9.70 -23.23 15.33
C ASN A 135 10.20 -22.25 14.26
N GLY A 136 10.30 -20.97 14.63
CA GLY A 136 10.67 -19.93 13.67
C GLY A 136 12.09 -20.09 13.11
N ASN A 137 13.05 -20.58 13.91
CA ASN A 137 14.39 -20.85 13.42
C ASN A 137 14.43 -21.96 12.35
N GLN A 138 13.55 -22.95 12.46
CA GLN A 138 13.39 -23.97 11.43
C GLN A 138 12.91 -23.36 10.11
N VAL A 139 11.94 -22.46 10.15
CA VAL A 139 11.46 -21.75 8.96
C VAL A 139 12.58 -20.89 8.38
N LYS A 140 13.19 -20.04 9.21
CA LYS A 140 14.23 -19.09 8.81
C LYS A 140 15.45 -19.75 8.15
N MET A 141 15.93 -20.86 8.71
CA MET A 141 17.24 -21.45 8.36
C MET A 141 17.15 -22.71 7.51
N ASN A 142 16.01 -23.38 7.49
CA ASN A 142 15.92 -24.75 6.97
C ASN A 142 14.84 -24.93 5.89
N SER A 143 14.48 -23.87 5.19
CA SER A 143 13.48 -23.90 4.12
C SER A 143 14.10 -24.06 2.74
N TYR A 144 13.29 -24.49 1.77
CA TYR A 144 13.58 -24.48 0.33
C TYR A 144 12.93 -23.26 -0.31
N THR A 145 13.50 -22.73 -1.39
CA THR A 145 12.82 -21.74 -2.20
C THR A 145 11.61 -22.37 -2.89
N LEU A 146 10.47 -21.67 -2.90
CA LEU A 146 9.24 -22.18 -3.52
C LEU A 146 9.45 -22.48 -5.01
N ALA A 147 10.09 -21.57 -5.74
CA ALA A 147 10.37 -21.71 -7.17
C ALA A 147 11.18 -22.96 -7.50
N SER A 148 12.20 -23.29 -6.69
CA SER A 148 13.03 -24.47 -6.92
C SER A 148 12.28 -25.78 -6.72
N VAL A 149 11.39 -25.83 -5.74
CA VAL A 149 10.54 -27.01 -5.49
C VAL A 149 9.52 -27.20 -6.62
N GLN A 150 8.90 -26.12 -7.10
CA GLN A 150 8.00 -26.15 -8.24
C GLN A 150 8.70 -26.59 -9.53
N ALA A 151 9.97 -26.22 -9.70
CA ALA A 151 10.80 -26.67 -10.83
C ALA A 151 11.28 -28.12 -10.70
N GLY A 152 10.99 -28.82 -9.59
CA GLY A 152 11.42 -30.20 -9.33
C GLY A 152 12.91 -30.36 -8.96
N ALA A 153 13.60 -29.28 -8.67
CA ALA A 153 15.02 -29.24 -8.28
C ALA A 153 15.19 -28.44 -6.96
N PRO A 154 14.77 -28.97 -5.81
CA PRO A 154 14.74 -28.23 -4.55
C PRO A 154 16.11 -27.68 -4.15
N VAL A 155 16.17 -26.38 -3.87
CA VAL A 155 17.35 -25.65 -3.42
C VAL A 155 17.05 -25.01 -2.07
N ALA A 156 17.97 -25.15 -1.11
CA ALA A 156 17.84 -24.49 0.19
C ALA A 156 17.82 -22.96 0.03
N ALA A 157 16.89 -22.30 0.69
CA ALA A 157 16.77 -20.85 0.66
C ALA A 157 17.89 -20.12 1.44
N GLY A 158 18.56 -20.83 2.36
CA GLY A 158 19.55 -20.24 3.25
C GLY A 158 18.90 -19.51 4.43
N ASP A 159 19.62 -18.52 4.98
CA ASP A 159 19.10 -17.65 6.03
C ASP A 159 18.19 -16.58 5.40
N LEU A 160 16.92 -16.59 5.76
CA LEU A 160 15.92 -15.62 5.24
C LEU A 160 16.06 -14.22 5.85
N GLY A 161 16.92 -14.06 6.86
CA GLY A 161 17.07 -12.80 7.58
C GLY A 161 15.92 -12.53 8.57
N ASN A 162 15.88 -11.31 9.04
CA ASN A 162 14.81 -10.79 9.90
C ASN A 162 14.28 -9.49 9.29
N VAL A 163 12.99 -9.23 9.47
CA VAL A 163 12.41 -7.97 8.99
C VAL A 163 12.93 -6.78 9.82
N GLY A 164 13.28 -5.72 9.13
CA GLY A 164 13.73 -4.45 9.69
C GLY A 164 13.14 -3.25 8.95
N PRO A 165 13.45 -2.03 9.39
CA PRO A 165 12.94 -0.83 8.76
C PRO A 165 13.39 -0.70 7.30
N GLN A 166 12.46 -0.36 6.42
CA GLN A 166 12.79 0.05 5.06
C GLN A 166 13.02 1.55 5.00
N ASN A 167 13.93 1.99 4.13
CA ASN A 167 14.29 3.38 3.96
C ASN A 167 13.82 3.91 2.62
N VAL A 168 13.47 5.19 2.59
CA VAL A 168 12.95 5.84 1.40
C VAL A 168 13.62 7.19 1.16
N LYS A 169 13.90 7.49 -0.12
CA LYS A 169 14.34 8.79 -0.60
C LYS A 169 13.42 9.19 -1.72
N SER A 170 12.73 10.32 -1.58
CA SER A 170 11.76 10.80 -2.56
C SER A 170 12.09 12.20 -3.05
N PHE A 171 11.91 12.41 -4.34
CA PHE A 171 11.92 13.70 -5.00
C PHE A 171 10.56 13.94 -5.62
N ASP A 172 9.99 15.13 -5.37
CA ASP A 172 8.67 15.52 -5.87
C ASP A 172 8.75 16.87 -6.57
N LEU A 173 8.08 16.98 -7.71
CA LEU A 173 7.90 18.20 -8.48
C LEU A 173 6.42 18.38 -8.77
N GLY A 174 5.87 19.55 -8.46
CA GLY A 174 4.48 19.90 -8.74
C GLY A 174 4.37 21.27 -9.40
N TYR A 175 3.42 21.39 -10.32
CA TYR A 175 3.00 22.67 -10.89
C TYR A 175 1.49 22.80 -10.75
N ARG A 176 1.04 23.94 -10.25
CA ARG A 176 -0.38 24.25 -10.09
C ARG A 176 -0.71 25.63 -10.62
N VAL A 177 -1.82 25.69 -11.35
CA VAL A 177 -2.45 26.95 -11.78
C VAL A 177 -3.94 26.94 -11.45
N ASN A 178 -4.43 28.01 -10.85
CA ASN A 178 -5.83 28.23 -10.54
C ASN A 178 -6.33 29.48 -11.29
N GLY A 179 -6.80 29.30 -12.51
CA GLY A 179 -7.45 30.37 -13.27
C GLY A 179 -8.91 30.57 -12.83
N LYS A 180 -9.56 31.62 -13.37
CA LYS A 180 -10.96 31.92 -13.03
C LYS A 180 -11.96 30.82 -13.46
N LYS A 181 -11.65 30.07 -14.50
CA LYS A 181 -12.52 29.03 -15.05
C LYS A 181 -11.83 27.68 -15.17
N THR A 182 -10.52 27.64 -15.05
CA THR A 182 -9.72 26.43 -15.27
C THR A 182 -8.68 26.32 -14.17
N ALA A 183 -8.62 25.15 -13.54
CA ALA A 183 -7.55 24.76 -12.65
C ALA A 183 -6.78 23.59 -13.28
N LEU A 184 -5.46 23.55 -13.07
CA LEU A 184 -4.57 22.48 -13.49
C LEU A 184 -3.59 22.18 -12.35
N ASP A 185 -3.39 20.91 -12.05
CA ASP A 185 -2.39 20.44 -11.09
C ASP A 185 -1.63 19.27 -11.72
N ILE A 186 -0.32 19.39 -11.87
CA ILE A 186 0.55 18.36 -12.41
C ILE A 186 1.60 18.05 -11.35
N ASN A 187 1.78 16.76 -11.06
CA ASN A 187 2.77 16.29 -10.10
C ASN A 187 3.57 15.13 -10.71
N ALA A 188 4.86 15.11 -10.44
CA ALA A 188 5.74 13.99 -10.74
C ALA A 188 6.53 13.64 -9.49
N TYR A 189 6.76 12.36 -9.27
CA TYR A 189 7.58 11.88 -8.18
C TYR A 189 8.52 10.78 -8.63
N TYR A 190 9.64 10.66 -7.94
CA TYR A 190 10.57 9.55 -8.00
C TYR A 190 10.99 9.17 -6.60
N THR A 191 10.82 7.91 -6.24
CA THR A 191 11.12 7.39 -4.92
C THR A 191 11.99 6.15 -5.05
N LYS A 192 13.09 6.12 -4.30
CA LYS A 192 13.97 4.98 -4.15
C LYS A 192 13.78 4.38 -2.77
N TRP A 193 13.59 3.07 -2.74
CA TRP A 193 13.46 2.27 -1.54
C TRP A 193 14.69 1.40 -1.37
N ASP A 194 15.29 1.47 -0.22
CA ASP A 194 16.39 0.60 0.21
C ASP A 194 15.87 -0.30 1.34
N ASN A 195 16.27 -1.55 1.40
CA ASN A 195 15.84 -2.52 2.40
C ASN A 195 14.30 -2.70 2.40
N PHE A 196 13.73 -2.89 1.22
CA PHE A 196 12.28 -2.96 1.03
C PHE A 196 11.69 -4.17 1.75
N ILE A 197 10.58 -3.96 2.50
CA ILE A 197 9.87 -5.03 3.19
C ILE A 197 8.99 -5.77 2.19
N SER A 198 9.14 -7.09 2.13
CA SER A 198 8.36 -7.96 1.26
C SER A 198 8.20 -9.32 1.91
N ALA A 199 7.26 -10.12 1.41
CA ALA A 199 7.13 -11.51 1.81
C ALA A 199 7.91 -12.41 0.86
N VAL A 200 8.53 -13.45 1.41
CA VAL A 200 9.18 -14.52 0.68
C VAL A 200 8.41 -15.82 0.89
N SER A 201 7.98 -16.44 -0.19
CA SER A 201 7.32 -17.74 -0.14
C SER A 201 8.34 -18.88 -0.14
N VAL A 202 8.35 -19.67 0.92
CA VAL A 202 9.28 -20.80 1.10
C VAL A 202 8.53 -22.08 1.46
N ILE A 203 9.18 -23.22 1.22
CA ILE A 203 8.71 -24.55 1.62
C ILE A 203 9.56 -25.07 2.77
N THR A 204 8.94 -25.18 3.94
CA THR A 204 9.61 -25.71 5.14
C THR A 204 9.28 -27.16 5.35
N PRO A 205 10.26 -28.08 5.34
CA PRO A 205 10.05 -29.46 5.74
C PRO A 205 9.68 -29.51 7.22
N LEU A 206 8.68 -30.31 7.59
CA LEU A 206 8.20 -30.42 8.97
C LEU A 206 9.18 -31.14 9.90
N TYR A 207 10.16 -31.83 9.32
CA TYR A 207 11.30 -32.42 10.00
C TYR A 207 12.52 -32.43 9.08
N GLY A 208 13.72 -32.50 9.68
CA GLY A 208 14.97 -32.37 8.95
C GLY A 208 15.27 -30.92 8.56
N SER A 209 16.17 -30.73 7.61
CA SER A 209 16.59 -29.43 7.08
C SER A 209 16.70 -29.48 5.56
N ALA A 210 16.47 -28.36 4.88
CA ALA A 210 16.63 -28.23 3.43
C ALA A 210 18.01 -28.65 2.90
N SER A 211 19.05 -28.62 3.75
CA SER A 211 20.40 -29.05 3.43
C SER A 211 20.65 -30.54 3.67
N THR A 212 19.64 -31.33 4.11
CA THR A 212 19.80 -32.74 4.50
C THR A 212 18.90 -33.68 3.71
N MET A 213 19.33 -34.97 3.62
CA MET A 213 18.49 -36.01 3.03
C MET A 213 17.15 -36.18 3.77
N MET A 214 17.11 -35.90 5.07
CA MET A 214 15.90 -36.03 5.88
C MET A 214 14.85 -34.94 5.47
N GLY A 215 15.29 -33.73 5.18
CA GLY A 215 14.42 -32.69 4.65
C GLY A 215 13.90 -33.04 3.25
N MET A 216 14.74 -33.58 2.38
CA MET A 216 14.32 -34.10 1.07
C MET A 216 13.31 -35.26 1.22
N TYR A 217 13.50 -36.12 2.19
CA TYR A 217 12.56 -37.20 2.48
C TYR A 217 11.21 -36.65 2.98
N ALA A 218 11.23 -35.68 3.90
CA ALA A 218 10.01 -35.00 4.33
C ALA A 218 9.24 -34.39 3.14
N LEU A 219 9.94 -33.73 2.22
CA LEU A 219 9.37 -33.18 1.01
C LEU A 219 8.70 -34.25 0.13
N SER A 220 9.40 -35.40 -0.05
CA SER A 220 8.86 -36.52 -0.87
C SER A 220 7.62 -37.17 -0.25
N GLN A 221 7.48 -37.12 1.08
CA GLN A 221 6.30 -37.63 1.80
C GLN A 221 5.14 -36.62 1.87
N GLY A 222 5.31 -35.38 1.35
CA GLY A 222 4.35 -34.29 1.53
C GLY A 222 4.31 -33.73 2.96
N ASP A 223 5.29 -34.05 3.79
CA ASP A 223 5.43 -33.54 5.17
C ASP A 223 6.17 -32.22 5.14
N TYR A 224 5.53 -31.21 4.55
CA TYR A 224 6.01 -29.83 4.47
C TYR A 224 4.86 -28.83 4.55
N LYS A 225 5.18 -27.58 4.75
CA LYS A 225 4.25 -26.46 4.65
C LYS A 225 4.86 -25.33 3.84
N VAL A 226 4.00 -24.61 3.12
CA VAL A 226 4.35 -23.33 2.53
C VAL A 226 4.30 -22.28 3.63
N PHE A 227 5.33 -21.46 3.72
CA PHE A 227 5.38 -20.28 4.59
C PHE A 227 5.48 -19.03 3.73
N SER A 228 4.70 -18.03 4.08
CA SER A 228 4.93 -16.64 3.67
C SER A 228 5.67 -15.96 4.82
N TYR A 229 6.95 -15.70 4.60
CA TYR A 229 7.88 -15.19 5.60
C TYR A 229 8.22 -13.74 5.28
N ASP A 230 7.93 -12.83 6.20
CA ASP A 230 8.24 -11.42 5.99
C ASP A 230 9.74 -11.17 6.13
N ALA A 231 10.32 -10.47 5.17
CA ALA A 231 11.76 -10.19 5.11
C ALA A 231 12.04 -8.87 4.41
N ASN A 232 13.27 -8.39 4.50
CA ASN A 232 13.73 -7.30 3.65
C ASN A 232 14.47 -7.87 2.44
N THR A 233 14.24 -7.25 1.28
CA THR A 233 15.05 -7.53 0.10
C THR A 233 16.27 -6.64 0.04
N ASP A 234 17.41 -7.17 -0.37
CA ASP A 234 18.61 -6.40 -0.69
C ASP A 234 18.49 -5.63 -2.01
N GLU A 235 17.42 -5.85 -2.75
CA GLU A 235 17.17 -5.18 -4.01
C GLU A 235 16.73 -3.74 -3.80
N ILE A 236 17.16 -2.88 -4.71
CA ILE A 236 16.66 -1.50 -4.77
C ILE A 236 15.35 -1.51 -5.52
N VAL A 237 14.32 -0.94 -4.88
CA VAL A 237 13.01 -0.77 -5.47
C VAL A 237 12.79 0.70 -5.80
N ASN A 238 12.45 0.97 -7.05
CA ASN A 238 12.16 2.31 -7.53
C ASN A 238 10.65 2.44 -7.80
N THR A 239 10.04 3.52 -7.31
CA THR A 239 8.67 3.88 -7.68
C THR A 239 8.68 5.29 -8.28
N TYR A 240 7.97 5.46 -9.38
CA TYR A 240 7.85 6.77 -10.00
C TYR A 240 6.49 6.93 -10.66
N GLY A 241 6.08 8.17 -10.80
CA GLY A 241 4.80 8.44 -11.41
C GLY A 241 4.60 9.91 -11.76
N VAL A 242 3.57 10.11 -12.56
CA VAL A 242 3.07 11.43 -12.95
C VAL A 242 1.57 11.44 -12.76
N SER A 243 1.05 12.52 -12.20
CA SER A 243 -0.39 12.77 -12.16
C SER A 243 -0.71 14.14 -12.72
N ALA A 244 -1.80 14.21 -13.47
CA ALA A 244 -2.34 15.47 -13.98
C ALA A 244 -3.83 15.53 -13.68
N GLY A 245 -4.26 16.59 -13.01
CA GLY A 245 -5.66 16.89 -12.74
C GLY A 245 -6.06 18.23 -13.35
N PHE A 246 -7.23 18.28 -13.96
CA PHE A 246 -7.79 19.53 -14.44
C PHE A 246 -9.25 19.65 -14.07
N GLU A 247 -9.70 20.89 -13.96
CA GLU A 247 -11.11 21.27 -13.82
C GLU A 247 -11.35 22.52 -14.66
N THR A 248 -12.44 22.54 -15.44
CA THR A 248 -12.80 23.68 -16.26
C THR A 248 -14.30 23.82 -16.41
N SER A 249 -14.77 25.06 -16.39
CA SER A 249 -16.18 25.39 -16.70
C SER A 249 -16.35 25.68 -18.18
N ILE A 250 -17.19 24.90 -18.85
CA ILE A 250 -17.54 25.02 -20.25
C ILE A 250 -18.90 25.76 -20.38
N LEU A 251 -18.94 26.80 -21.20
CA LEU A 251 -20.13 27.58 -21.46
C LEU A 251 -20.82 28.17 -20.19
N ASN A 252 -20.07 28.27 -19.06
CA ASN A 252 -20.54 28.67 -17.74
C ASN A 252 -21.69 27.80 -17.17
N THR A 253 -21.96 26.66 -17.78
CA THR A 253 -23.07 25.76 -17.43
C THR A 253 -22.56 24.37 -17.08
N PHE A 254 -21.56 23.89 -17.77
CA PHE A 254 -20.99 22.56 -17.56
C PHE A 254 -19.63 22.64 -16.88
N ASP A 255 -19.39 21.76 -15.96
CA ASP A 255 -18.11 21.57 -15.32
C ASP A 255 -17.50 20.24 -15.80
N LEU A 256 -16.34 20.32 -16.42
CA LEU A 256 -15.56 19.18 -16.85
C LEU A 256 -14.33 19.08 -15.96
N SER A 257 -14.14 17.93 -15.33
CA SER A 257 -12.94 17.62 -14.57
C SER A 257 -12.37 16.27 -14.99
N GLY A 258 -11.05 16.14 -14.85
CA GLY A 258 -10.39 14.89 -15.14
C GLY A 258 -9.12 14.73 -14.36
N THR A 259 -8.77 13.47 -14.10
CA THR A 259 -7.48 13.10 -13.54
C THR A 259 -6.89 11.95 -14.36
N TYR A 260 -5.61 12.06 -14.61
CA TYR A 260 -4.78 10.97 -15.14
C TYR A 260 -3.67 10.68 -14.15
N SER A 261 -3.38 9.43 -13.89
CA SER A 261 -2.22 9.02 -13.11
C SER A 261 -1.50 7.86 -13.78
N TYR A 262 -0.20 7.97 -13.84
CA TYR A 262 0.73 6.92 -14.21
C TYR A 262 1.62 6.62 -13.02
N ASN A 263 1.71 5.34 -12.61
CA ASN A 263 2.53 4.89 -11.50
C ASN A 263 3.24 3.60 -11.90
N LYS A 264 4.51 3.49 -11.58
CA LYS A 264 5.29 2.29 -11.84
C LYS A 264 6.19 1.97 -10.66
N MET A 265 6.25 0.67 -10.32
CA MET A 265 7.24 0.10 -9.43
C MET A 265 8.17 -0.77 -10.23
N GLN A 266 9.46 -0.73 -9.92
CA GLN A 266 10.50 -1.49 -10.60
C GLN A 266 11.55 -1.95 -9.59
N PHE A 267 11.80 -3.25 -9.58
CA PHE A 267 12.97 -3.84 -8.91
C PHE A 267 14.17 -3.74 -9.85
N GLU A 268 15.35 -3.44 -9.33
CA GLU A 268 16.57 -3.34 -10.16
C GLU A 268 17.02 -4.70 -10.70
N ASN A 269 16.80 -5.77 -9.95
CA ASN A 269 17.10 -7.12 -10.37
C ASN A 269 15.80 -7.94 -10.47
N SER A 270 15.50 -8.47 -11.64
CA SER A 270 14.24 -9.16 -11.94
C SER A 270 14.16 -10.62 -11.47
N ASN A 271 15.12 -11.09 -10.68
CA ASN A 271 15.22 -12.50 -10.22
C ASN A 271 14.76 -12.70 -8.78
N SER A 272 13.90 -11.84 -8.28
CA SER A 272 13.49 -11.96 -6.88
C SER A 272 12.34 -12.94 -6.72
N ASP A 273 12.46 -13.79 -5.71
CA ASP A 273 11.36 -14.57 -5.14
C ASP A 273 10.44 -13.67 -4.28
N TYR A 274 10.69 -12.34 -4.29
CA TYR A 274 9.92 -11.34 -3.54
C TYR A 274 8.71 -10.85 -4.32
N GLU A 275 7.60 -10.71 -3.63
CA GLU A 275 6.39 -10.11 -4.18
C GLU A 275 6.48 -8.58 -4.13
N SER A 276 6.03 -7.90 -5.19
CA SER A 276 6.05 -6.43 -5.21
C SER A 276 4.98 -5.83 -4.30
N GLY A 277 3.86 -6.51 -4.15
CA GLY A 277 2.71 -6.03 -3.41
C GLY A 277 2.17 -4.68 -3.91
N PHE A 278 2.58 -4.25 -5.14
CA PHE A 278 2.23 -2.93 -5.66
C PHE A 278 0.73 -2.78 -5.93
N ASN A 279 0.08 -3.83 -6.41
CA ASN A 279 -1.37 -3.97 -6.56
C ASN A 279 -2.06 -2.73 -7.14
N THR A 280 -1.40 -2.07 -8.10
CA THR A 280 -1.82 -0.78 -8.64
C THR A 280 -1.69 -0.79 -10.16
N PRO A 281 -2.74 -0.38 -10.92
CA PRO A 281 -2.63 -0.23 -12.35
C PRO A 281 -1.63 0.87 -12.73
N GLU A 282 -0.85 0.65 -13.79
CA GLU A 282 0.10 1.67 -14.27
C GLU A 282 -0.65 2.92 -14.73
N ASN A 283 -1.72 2.78 -15.49
CA ASN A 283 -2.51 3.92 -15.99
C ASN A 283 -3.90 3.94 -15.39
N ARG A 284 -4.33 5.10 -14.94
CA ARG A 284 -5.67 5.35 -14.44
C ARG A 284 -6.19 6.71 -14.93
N VAL A 285 -7.42 6.71 -15.43
CA VAL A 285 -8.12 7.91 -15.92
C VAL A 285 -9.47 8.02 -15.22
N VAL A 286 -9.82 9.22 -14.80
CA VAL A 286 -11.17 9.55 -14.34
C VAL A 286 -11.59 10.85 -15.05
N LEU A 287 -12.74 10.84 -15.70
CA LEU A 287 -13.33 12.01 -16.35
C LEU A 287 -14.75 12.21 -15.84
N THR A 288 -15.06 13.41 -15.41
CA THR A 288 -16.40 13.77 -14.92
C THR A 288 -16.93 15.00 -15.68
N LEU A 289 -18.11 14.85 -16.24
CA LEU A 289 -18.90 15.96 -16.78
C LEU A 289 -20.12 16.15 -15.90
N GLY A 290 -20.34 17.37 -15.45
CA GLY A 290 -21.49 17.72 -14.62
C GLY A 290 -22.04 19.09 -14.93
N SER A 291 -23.19 19.39 -14.36
CA SER A 291 -23.76 20.73 -14.32
C SER A 291 -24.56 20.90 -13.04
N ALA A 292 -24.19 21.93 -12.29
CA ALA A 292 -24.99 22.39 -11.15
C ALA A 292 -26.04 23.43 -11.54
N LYS A 293 -26.01 23.89 -12.78
CA LYS A 293 -26.83 25.04 -13.30
C LYS A 293 -27.52 24.72 -14.61
N LEU A 294 -27.76 23.44 -14.92
CA LEU A 294 -28.44 23.07 -16.16
C LEU A 294 -29.89 23.55 -16.17
N ALA A 295 -30.55 23.51 -15.01
CA ALA A 295 -31.83 24.08 -14.76
C ALA A 295 -31.93 24.54 -13.29
N GLU A 296 -32.92 25.36 -12.93
CA GLU A 296 -33.01 26.04 -11.62
C GLU A 296 -32.93 25.05 -10.43
N ASN A 297 -33.54 23.88 -10.56
CA ASN A 297 -33.61 22.87 -9.49
C ASN A 297 -33.04 21.50 -9.87
N PHE A 298 -32.21 21.48 -10.90
CA PHE A 298 -31.66 20.23 -11.43
C PHE A 298 -30.15 20.31 -11.63
N SER A 299 -29.45 19.32 -11.15
CA SER A 299 -28.03 19.09 -11.43
C SER A 299 -27.75 17.64 -11.75
N PHE A 300 -26.68 17.39 -12.49
CA PHE A 300 -26.25 16.04 -12.82
C PHE A 300 -24.72 15.93 -12.84
N ASN A 301 -24.23 14.71 -12.75
CA ASN A 301 -22.88 14.34 -13.16
C ASN A 301 -22.86 12.97 -13.82
N VAL A 302 -21.90 12.81 -14.73
CA VAL A 302 -21.53 11.54 -15.35
C VAL A 302 -20.03 11.38 -15.23
N THR A 303 -19.57 10.24 -14.76
CA THR A 303 -18.15 9.95 -14.55
C THR A 303 -17.78 8.68 -15.32
N ALA A 304 -16.73 8.76 -16.14
CA ALA A 304 -16.05 7.63 -16.75
C ALA A 304 -14.75 7.36 -15.99
N LYS A 305 -14.50 6.09 -15.65
CA LYS A 305 -13.29 5.64 -14.96
C LYS A 305 -12.66 4.52 -15.78
N TYR A 306 -11.37 4.61 -15.97
CA TYR A 306 -10.57 3.59 -16.65
C TYR A 306 -9.34 3.25 -15.82
N HIS A 307 -8.95 1.99 -15.83
CA HIS A 307 -7.63 1.53 -15.39
C HIS A 307 -7.12 0.40 -16.28
N ASP A 308 -5.79 0.30 -16.38
CA ASP A 308 -5.14 -0.82 -17.05
C ASP A 308 -5.34 -2.12 -16.27
N ASN A 309 -5.02 -3.24 -16.91
CA ASN A 309 -4.79 -4.48 -16.21
C ASN A 309 -3.57 -4.39 -15.30
N PHE A 310 -3.62 -5.06 -14.17
CA PHE A 310 -2.49 -5.13 -13.25
C PHE A 310 -2.48 -6.45 -12.48
N MET A 311 -1.28 -6.87 -12.06
CA MET A 311 -1.13 -8.03 -11.20
C MET A 311 -1.56 -7.66 -9.78
N TRP A 312 -2.42 -8.47 -9.20
CA TRP A 312 -2.72 -8.47 -7.79
C TRP A 312 -1.93 -9.59 -7.14
N GLU A 313 -0.95 -9.23 -6.36
CA GLU A 313 -0.09 -10.13 -5.59
C GLU A 313 -0.58 -10.15 -4.15
N GLN A 314 -0.72 -11.33 -3.59
CA GLN A 314 -1.17 -11.50 -2.22
C GLN A 314 -0.37 -12.61 -1.56
N SER A 315 0.49 -12.24 -0.62
CA SER A 315 1.39 -13.14 0.09
C SER A 315 0.69 -14.40 0.58
N GLY A 316 1.22 -15.55 0.20
CA GLY A 316 0.69 -16.88 0.57
C GLY A 316 -0.61 -17.27 -0.14
N PHE A 317 -1.12 -16.46 -1.08
CA PHE A 317 -2.30 -16.75 -1.90
C PHE A 317 -1.96 -16.77 -3.38
N GLN A 318 -2.95 -17.06 -4.17
CA GLN A 318 -2.80 -17.07 -5.62
C GLN A 318 -2.81 -15.65 -6.18
N ASP A 319 -1.76 -15.31 -6.92
CA ASP A 319 -1.73 -14.09 -7.71
C ASP A 319 -2.79 -14.12 -8.80
N ALA A 320 -3.34 -12.96 -9.12
CA ALA A 320 -4.34 -12.84 -10.14
C ALA A 320 -4.16 -11.58 -10.98
N MET A 321 -4.31 -11.72 -12.29
CA MET A 321 -4.39 -10.59 -13.19
C MET A 321 -5.77 -9.95 -13.09
N ILE A 322 -5.84 -8.72 -12.60
CA ILE A 322 -7.07 -7.91 -12.63
C ILE A 322 -7.16 -7.27 -14.01
N PRO A 323 -8.22 -7.55 -14.79
CA PRO A 323 -8.34 -7.03 -16.14
C PRO A 323 -8.51 -5.52 -16.19
N ALA A 324 -8.07 -4.90 -17.29
CA ALA A 324 -8.39 -3.50 -17.56
C ALA A 324 -9.92 -3.30 -17.60
N LYS A 325 -10.38 -2.17 -17.05
CA LYS A 325 -11.82 -1.91 -16.92
C LYS A 325 -12.16 -0.45 -17.17
N THR A 326 -13.25 -0.25 -17.89
CA THR A 326 -13.95 1.05 -17.98
C THR A 326 -15.29 0.94 -17.30
N THR A 327 -15.61 1.86 -16.39
CA THR A 327 -16.91 1.95 -15.74
C THR A 327 -17.52 3.35 -15.93
N PHE A 328 -18.84 3.41 -15.96
CA PHE A 328 -19.58 4.66 -16.02
C PHE A 328 -20.49 4.78 -14.81
N ASP A 329 -20.43 5.94 -14.16
CA ASP A 329 -21.33 6.30 -13.06
C ASP A 329 -22.13 7.53 -13.48
N ALA A 330 -23.37 7.66 -13.01
CA ALA A 330 -24.15 8.86 -13.19
C ALA A 330 -25.01 9.16 -11.97
N ALA A 331 -25.24 10.45 -11.72
CA ALA A 331 -26.15 10.87 -10.68
C ALA A 331 -26.92 12.13 -11.14
N MET A 332 -28.17 12.21 -10.72
CA MET A 332 -29.04 13.35 -10.88
C MET A 332 -29.54 13.82 -9.52
N LEU A 333 -29.63 15.13 -9.33
CA LEU A 333 -30.12 15.75 -8.12
C LEU A 333 -31.24 16.72 -8.47
N PHE A 334 -32.38 16.52 -7.85
CA PHE A 334 -33.54 17.37 -7.95
C PHE A 334 -33.73 18.10 -6.62
N GLN A 335 -33.78 19.44 -6.65
CA GLN A 335 -34.12 20.23 -5.48
C GLN A 335 -35.64 20.44 -5.47
N LEU A 336 -36.24 20.32 -4.29
CA LEU A 336 -37.68 20.52 -4.05
C LEU A 336 -37.85 21.65 -3.04
N PRO A 337 -37.74 22.95 -3.48
CA PRO A 337 -37.71 24.06 -2.56
C PRO A 337 -38.96 24.18 -1.70
N SER A 338 -40.14 23.87 -2.27
CA SER A 338 -41.40 23.90 -1.54
C SER A 338 -41.50 22.89 -0.37
N LEU A 339 -40.64 21.87 -0.37
CA LEU A 339 -40.58 20.85 0.66
C LEU A 339 -39.29 20.94 1.49
N ASN A 340 -38.49 21.99 1.29
CA ASN A 340 -37.13 22.08 1.87
C ASN A 340 -36.33 20.78 1.72
N SER A 341 -36.44 20.13 0.55
CA SER A 341 -35.95 18.78 0.35
C SER A 341 -35.18 18.62 -0.95
N ARG A 342 -34.46 17.55 -1.09
CA ARG A 342 -33.78 17.14 -2.34
C ARG A 342 -33.87 15.63 -2.55
N VAL A 343 -33.97 15.23 -3.81
CA VAL A 343 -33.93 13.83 -4.25
C VAL A 343 -32.66 13.61 -5.07
N LYS A 344 -31.87 12.61 -4.73
CA LYS A 344 -30.72 12.17 -5.50
C LYS A 344 -31.00 10.78 -6.06
N ILE A 345 -30.84 10.61 -7.37
CA ILE A 345 -30.97 9.33 -8.06
C ILE A 345 -29.64 9.09 -8.77
N GLY A 346 -29.08 7.89 -8.65
CA GLY A 346 -27.82 7.57 -9.33
C GLY A 346 -27.56 6.10 -9.42
N GLY A 347 -26.48 5.77 -10.12
CA GLY A 347 -25.96 4.44 -10.21
C GLY A 347 -24.47 4.44 -10.52
N THR A 348 -23.85 3.36 -10.18
CA THR A 348 -22.44 3.06 -10.47
C THR A 348 -22.33 1.83 -11.33
N ASN A 349 -21.25 1.75 -12.12
CA ASN A 349 -21.03 0.70 -13.11
C ASN A 349 -22.23 0.48 -14.05
N LEU A 350 -22.71 1.55 -14.65
CA LEU A 350 -23.92 1.56 -15.49
C LEU A 350 -23.77 0.72 -16.78
N GLY A 351 -22.59 0.29 -17.15
CA GLY A 351 -22.33 -0.66 -18.25
C GLY A 351 -22.74 -2.10 -17.96
N GLY A 352 -22.98 -2.41 -16.71
CA GLY A 352 -23.54 -3.68 -16.25
C GLY A 352 -22.62 -4.88 -16.21
N GLU A 353 -21.44 -4.85 -16.78
CA GLU A 353 -20.46 -5.92 -16.64
C GLU A 353 -19.93 -6.02 -15.22
N GLU A 354 -20.01 -7.20 -14.63
CA GLU A 354 -19.38 -7.50 -13.36
C GLU A 354 -17.86 -7.49 -13.49
N TYR A 355 -17.19 -7.06 -12.42
CA TYR A 355 -15.74 -7.04 -12.34
C TYR A 355 -15.25 -7.29 -10.92
N PHE A 356 -14.00 -7.70 -10.79
CA PHE A 356 -13.31 -7.84 -9.51
C PHE A 356 -12.37 -6.66 -9.31
N ALA A 357 -12.43 -6.05 -8.14
CA ALA A 357 -11.52 -4.97 -7.77
C ALA A 357 -10.18 -5.48 -7.24
N MET A 358 -10.18 -6.70 -6.69
CA MET A 358 -9.02 -7.40 -6.15
C MET A 358 -9.24 -8.91 -6.24
N ALA A 359 -8.18 -9.70 -6.22
CA ALA A 359 -8.27 -11.15 -6.14
C ALA A 359 -9.01 -11.57 -4.86
N GLY A 360 -9.85 -12.59 -4.96
CA GLY A 360 -10.62 -13.12 -3.83
C GLY A 360 -11.80 -12.25 -3.36
N SER A 361 -12.04 -11.07 -3.98
CA SER A 361 -13.24 -10.28 -3.68
C SER A 361 -14.48 -10.81 -4.40
N GLY A 362 -15.67 -10.41 -3.93
CA GLY A 362 -16.90 -10.59 -4.69
C GLY A 362 -16.93 -9.74 -5.96
N ALA A 363 -17.66 -10.20 -6.97
CA ALA A 363 -17.88 -9.46 -8.20
C ALA A 363 -18.73 -8.19 -7.93
N ILE A 364 -18.35 -7.10 -8.55
CA ILE A 364 -19.05 -5.80 -8.45
C ILE A 364 -19.85 -5.58 -9.72
N GLY A 365 -21.17 -5.64 -9.60
CA GLY A 365 -22.12 -5.33 -10.68
C GLY A 365 -22.59 -3.88 -10.64
N SER A 366 -23.63 -3.57 -11.42
CA SER A 366 -24.32 -2.28 -11.37
C SER A 366 -25.04 -2.09 -10.04
N GLN A 367 -24.89 -0.92 -9.46
CA GLN A 367 -25.60 -0.52 -8.24
C GLN A 367 -26.42 0.74 -8.51
N PHE A 368 -27.66 0.79 -8.02
CA PHE A 368 -28.55 1.93 -8.13
C PHE A 368 -28.96 2.41 -6.75
N TYR A 369 -29.12 3.71 -6.60
CA TYR A 369 -29.54 4.30 -5.34
C TYR A 369 -30.52 5.46 -5.55
N VAL A 370 -31.40 5.63 -4.59
CA VAL A 370 -32.26 6.80 -4.45
C VAL A 370 -32.07 7.34 -3.02
N GLY A 371 -31.75 8.61 -2.92
CA GLY A 371 -31.60 9.31 -1.65
C GLY A 371 -32.60 10.45 -1.55
N PHE A 372 -33.24 10.58 -0.39
CA PHE A 372 -34.10 11.72 -0.05
C PHE A 372 -33.53 12.44 1.16
N THR A 373 -33.37 13.75 1.08
CA THR A 373 -32.84 14.58 2.17
C THR A 373 -33.81 15.70 2.47
N ILE A 374 -34.19 15.85 3.72
CA ILE A 374 -34.96 16.98 4.22
C ILE A 374 -33.99 17.92 4.93
N ASN A 375 -34.02 19.20 4.58
CA ASN A 375 -33.26 20.24 5.29
C ASN A 375 -34.29 20.96 6.17
N PRO A 376 -34.27 20.78 7.50
CA PRO A 376 -35.20 21.40 8.43
C PRO A 376 -35.03 22.91 8.52
#